data_fe89ad82588d54edee82bf2d5d1ebf6b
#
_entry.id   fe89ad82588d54edee82bf2d5d1ebf6b
#
_cell.length_a   1.000
_cell.length_b   1.000
_cell.length_c   1.000
_cell.angle_alpha   90.00
_cell.angle_beta   90.00
_cell.angle_gamma   90.00
#
_symmetry.space_group_name_H-M   'P 1'
#
loop_
_entity.id
_entity.type
_entity.pdbx_description
1 polymer ?
#
loop_
_entity_poly.entity_id
_entity_poly.type
_entity_poly.pdbx_seq_one_letter_code
_entity_poly.pdbx_strand_id
1 'polypeptide(L)'
;MVRRMVICGMHVHVGIDDDDLRIDLLGQAPYFLPHLLALSTSSPFWQGEQTGLKSYRLSVFDELPRTGLPHTFSSYSEYERTIDLMVSAGLIEDASKIWWDLRSSARFPTLEMRITDVCPLIEDAIAIAALYQCILRLLYR
;
A
#
# COMPACT_ATOMS: atom_id res chain seq x y z
N MET A 1 18.83 -4.73 11.37
CA MET A 1 17.57 -4.32 10.70
C MET A 1 17.79 -3.99 9.22
N VAL A 2 18.62 -3.01 8.85
CA VAL A 2 18.80 -2.54 7.46
C VAL A 2 19.16 -3.65 6.44
N ARG A 3 19.98 -4.63 6.82
CA ARG A 3 20.38 -5.74 5.91
C ARG A 3 19.23 -6.68 5.50
N ARG A 4 18.11 -6.68 6.21
CA ARG A 4 16.93 -7.47 5.89
C ARG A 4 15.93 -6.74 4.98
N MET A 5 16.17 -5.44 4.70
CA MET A 5 15.30 -4.57 3.90
C MET A 5 15.64 -4.55 2.41
N VAL A 6 16.43 -5.53 1.94
CA VAL A 6 16.73 -5.67 0.50
C VAL A 6 15.57 -6.40 -0.17
N ILE A 7 14.44 -5.71 -0.25
CA ILE A 7 13.20 -6.15 -0.88
C ILE A 7 12.71 -5.09 -1.87
N CYS A 8 12.04 -5.51 -2.92
CA CYS A 8 11.47 -4.62 -3.93
C CYS A 8 9.96 -4.82 -4.02
N GLY A 9 9.21 -3.73 -4.09
CA GLY A 9 7.77 -3.72 -4.31
C GLY A 9 7.41 -2.82 -5.48
N MET A 10 6.26 -3.05 -6.08
CA MET A 10 5.66 -2.16 -7.06
C MET A 10 4.62 -1.28 -6.35
N HIS A 11 4.70 0.03 -6.56
CA HIS A 11 3.69 0.97 -6.06
C HIS A 11 2.92 1.57 -7.24
N VAL A 12 1.61 1.64 -7.08
CA VAL A 12 0.72 2.25 -8.08
C VAL A 12 -0.01 3.41 -7.45
N HIS A 13 0.12 4.59 -8.04
CA HIS A 13 -0.56 5.81 -7.62
C HIS A 13 -1.70 6.13 -8.59
N VAL A 14 -2.90 6.32 -8.07
CA VAL A 14 -4.06 6.82 -8.84
C VAL A 14 -4.43 8.19 -8.30
N GLY A 15 -4.48 9.19 -9.19
CA GLY A 15 -4.86 10.57 -8.86
C GLY A 15 -6.33 10.67 -8.44
N ILE A 16 -6.57 11.27 -7.29
CA ILE A 16 -7.89 11.54 -6.72
C ILE A 16 -7.77 12.87 -5.99
N ASP A 17 -8.23 13.94 -6.61
CA ASP A 17 -8.06 15.31 -6.08
C ASP A 17 -8.95 15.58 -4.86
N ASP A 18 -10.13 14.96 -4.79
CA ASP A 18 -11.04 15.07 -3.66
C ASP A 18 -10.52 14.25 -2.48
N ASP A 19 -10.22 14.93 -1.37
CA ASP A 19 -9.62 14.34 -0.19
C ASP A 19 -10.57 13.37 0.53
N ASP A 20 -11.86 13.73 0.67
CA ASP A 20 -12.83 12.85 1.32
C ASP A 20 -13.12 11.60 0.49
N LEU A 21 -13.23 11.73 -0.84
CA LEU A 21 -13.34 10.59 -1.74
C LEU A 21 -12.11 9.68 -1.63
N ARG A 22 -10.91 10.26 -1.55
CA ARG A 22 -9.68 9.49 -1.42
C ARG A 22 -9.65 8.66 -0.13
N ILE A 23 -10.18 9.20 0.97
CA ILE A 23 -10.29 8.51 2.26
C ILE A 23 -11.43 7.48 2.27
N ASP A 24 -12.55 7.76 1.61
CA ASP A 24 -13.62 6.78 1.43
C ASP A 24 -13.11 5.55 0.65
N LEU A 25 -12.41 5.77 -0.47
CA LEU A 25 -11.80 4.70 -1.26
C LEU A 25 -10.68 3.97 -0.50
N LEU A 26 -9.93 4.66 0.37
CA LEU A 26 -8.97 4.04 1.28
C LEU A 26 -9.63 3.00 2.20
N GLY A 27 -10.85 3.26 2.65
CA GLY A 27 -11.64 2.35 3.49
C GLY A 27 -12.23 1.15 2.72
N GLN A 28 -12.57 1.32 1.44
CA GLN A 28 -13.24 0.28 0.64
C GLN A 28 -12.27 -0.63 -0.12
N ALA A 29 -11.19 -0.08 -0.68
CA ALA A 29 -10.27 -0.80 -1.54
C ALA A 29 -9.46 -1.94 -0.86
N PRO A 30 -9.25 -1.97 0.48
CA PRO A 30 -8.57 -3.07 1.16
C PRO A 30 -9.15 -4.45 0.87
N TYR A 31 -10.46 -4.56 0.58
CA TYR A 31 -11.09 -5.81 0.16
C TYR A 31 -10.41 -6.46 -1.06
N PHE A 32 -9.87 -5.65 -1.97
CA PHE A 32 -9.26 -6.12 -3.23
C PHE A 32 -7.74 -6.36 -3.12
N LEU A 33 -7.08 -5.87 -2.07
CA LEU A 33 -5.63 -5.97 -1.93
C LEU A 33 -5.08 -7.41 -1.98
N PRO A 34 -5.72 -8.41 -1.33
CA PRO A 34 -5.24 -9.80 -1.43
C PRO A 34 -5.28 -10.35 -2.86
N HIS A 35 -6.25 -9.92 -3.68
CA HIS A 35 -6.35 -10.33 -5.09
C HIS A 35 -5.22 -9.71 -5.93
N LEU A 36 -4.93 -8.42 -5.72
CA LEU A 36 -3.84 -7.73 -6.39
C LEU A 36 -2.47 -8.30 -5.99
N LEU A 37 -2.30 -8.65 -4.71
CA LEU A 37 -1.13 -9.36 -4.23
C LEU A 37 -0.97 -10.72 -4.93
N ALA A 38 -2.04 -11.52 -4.97
CA ALA A 38 -2.01 -12.85 -5.58
C ALA A 38 -1.60 -12.81 -7.06
N LEU A 39 -2.02 -11.77 -7.79
CA LEU A 39 -1.65 -11.56 -9.20
C LEU A 39 -0.19 -11.11 -9.38
N SER A 40 0.41 -10.45 -8.39
CA SER A 40 1.76 -9.88 -8.46
C SER A 40 2.85 -10.76 -7.85
N THR A 41 2.51 -11.92 -7.28
CA THR A 41 3.46 -12.74 -6.52
C THR A 41 4.71 -13.11 -7.32
N SER A 42 5.89 -12.71 -6.83
CA SER A 42 7.16 -12.93 -7.51
C SER A 42 8.36 -13.04 -6.55
N SER A 43 8.13 -13.21 -5.24
CA SER A 43 9.19 -13.28 -4.24
C SER A 43 9.16 -14.57 -3.40
N PRO A 44 9.32 -15.78 -4.04
CA PRO A 44 9.24 -17.05 -3.32
C PRO A 44 10.53 -17.44 -2.58
N PHE A 45 11.65 -16.74 -2.83
CA PHE A 45 12.94 -17.06 -2.26
C PHE A 45 13.42 -15.99 -1.28
N TRP A 46 14.12 -16.42 -0.24
CA TRP A 46 14.80 -15.54 0.71
C TRP A 46 16.16 -16.11 1.08
N GLN A 47 17.22 -15.31 0.94
CA GLN A 47 18.60 -15.71 1.24
C GLN A 47 19.05 -17.01 0.54
N GLY A 48 18.55 -17.26 -0.66
CA GLY A 48 18.86 -18.46 -1.44
C GLY A 48 17.98 -19.68 -1.16
N GLU A 49 17.10 -19.60 -0.16
CA GLU A 49 16.21 -20.68 0.23
C GLU A 49 14.77 -20.45 -0.27
N GLN A 50 14.08 -21.54 -0.61
CA GLN A 50 12.67 -21.51 -0.94
C GLN A 50 11.83 -21.39 0.34
N THR A 51 11.02 -20.34 0.46
CA THR A 51 10.29 -20.01 1.69
C THR A 51 8.96 -20.74 1.85
N GLY A 52 8.43 -21.33 0.80
CA GLY A 52 7.06 -21.87 0.75
C GLY A 52 5.96 -20.83 0.49
N LEU A 53 6.28 -19.53 0.55
CA LEU A 53 5.36 -18.44 0.21
C LEU A 53 5.63 -17.96 -1.22
N LYS A 54 4.61 -17.48 -1.92
CA LYS A 54 4.75 -16.89 -3.26
C LYS A 54 5.12 -15.41 -3.22
N SER A 55 4.83 -14.73 -2.12
CA SER A 55 5.27 -13.37 -1.80
C SER A 55 5.86 -13.34 -0.38
N TYR A 56 7.16 -13.62 -0.25
CA TYR A 56 7.88 -13.51 1.02
C TYR A 56 8.21 -12.05 1.38
N ARG A 57 8.19 -11.16 0.39
CA ARG A 57 8.42 -9.72 0.57
C ARG A 57 7.55 -9.15 1.68
N LEU A 58 6.25 -9.49 1.73
CA LEU A 58 5.36 -8.98 2.77
C LEU A 58 5.76 -9.43 4.17
N SER A 59 6.18 -10.69 4.35
CA SER A 59 6.65 -11.17 5.65
C SER A 59 7.85 -10.38 6.17
N VAL A 60 8.75 -9.93 5.26
CA VAL A 60 9.87 -9.07 5.63
C VAL A 60 9.40 -7.64 5.92
N PHE A 61 8.44 -7.13 5.12
CA PHE A 61 7.92 -5.79 5.26
C PHE A 61 7.11 -5.62 6.56
N ASP A 62 6.36 -6.65 6.95
CA ASP A 62 5.53 -6.65 8.16
C ASP A 62 6.33 -6.70 9.47
N GLU A 63 7.66 -6.94 9.40
CA GLU A 63 8.55 -6.74 10.57
C GLU A 63 8.71 -5.25 10.93
N LEU A 64 8.31 -4.32 10.04
CA LEU A 64 8.40 -2.89 10.27
C LEU A 64 7.16 -2.36 11.02
N PRO A 65 7.31 -1.30 11.81
CA PRO A 65 6.17 -0.65 12.45
C PRO A 65 5.29 0.06 11.40
N ARG A 66 3.99 0.15 11.68
CA ARG A 66 3.00 0.90 10.87
C ARG A 66 2.83 0.35 9.44
N THR A 67 3.00 -0.95 9.26
CA THR A 67 2.67 -1.72 8.05
C THR A 67 1.28 -2.33 8.17
N GLY A 68 0.87 -3.11 7.16
CA GLY A 68 -0.42 -3.77 7.10
C GLY A 68 -1.54 -2.90 6.53
N LEU A 69 -2.78 -3.32 6.77
CA LEU A 69 -3.95 -2.62 6.23
C LEU A 69 -4.17 -1.27 6.92
N PRO A 70 -4.66 -0.25 6.19
CA PRO A 70 -5.02 1.03 6.79
C PRO A 70 -6.21 0.89 7.75
N HIS A 71 -6.32 1.81 8.71
CA HIS A 71 -7.54 2.00 9.49
C HIS A 71 -8.63 2.62 8.61
N THR A 72 -9.88 2.38 8.98
CA THR A 72 -11.03 3.06 8.37
C THR A 72 -11.23 4.42 9.04
N PHE A 73 -11.45 5.45 8.23
CA PHE A 73 -11.73 6.81 8.67
C PHE A 73 -13.07 7.28 8.10
N SER A 74 -13.80 8.06 8.85
CA SER A 74 -15.10 8.61 8.43
C SER A 74 -14.98 9.86 7.55
N SER A 75 -13.82 10.53 7.55
CA SER A 75 -13.54 11.74 6.77
C SER A 75 -12.04 11.99 6.64
N TYR A 76 -11.66 12.85 5.70
CA TYR A 76 -10.28 13.32 5.57
C TYR A 76 -9.80 14.05 6.84
N SER A 77 -10.68 14.86 7.47
CA SER A 77 -10.33 15.55 8.73
C SER A 77 -10.02 14.59 9.88
N GLU A 78 -10.65 13.43 9.94
CA GLU A 78 -10.31 12.39 10.94
C GLU A 78 -8.95 11.76 10.64
N TYR A 79 -8.70 11.48 9.37
CA TYR A 79 -7.39 11.01 8.91
C TYR A 79 -6.27 12.00 9.29
N GLU A 80 -6.41 13.29 8.94
CA GLU A 80 -5.43 14.33 9.28
C GLU A 80 -5.18 14.41 10.78
N ARG A 81 -6.24 14.49 11.60
CA ARG A 81 -6.08 14.51 13.06
C ARG A 81 -5.31 13.31 13.59
N THR A 82 -5.54 12.13 13.01
CA THR A 82 -4.82 10.91 13.42
C THR A 82 -3.33 11.02 13.08
N ILE A 83 -3.00 11.54 11.90
CA ILE A 83 -1.61 11.78 11.50
C ILE A 83 -0.95 12.82 12.42
N ASP A 84 -1.62 13.94 12.67
CA ASP A 84 -1.13 15.02 13.54
C ASP A 84 -0.88 14.54 14.97
N LEU A 85 -1.74 13.66 15.49
CA LEU A 85 -1.54 13.02 16.79
C LEU A 85 -0.29 12.14 16.80
N MET A 86 -0.04 11.37 15.75
CA MET A 86 1.17 10.53 15.64
C MET A 86 2.43 11.40 15.56
N VAL A 87 2.39 12.50 14.82
CA VAL A 87 3.51 13.45 14.71
C VAL A 87 3.76 14.15 16.05
N SER A 88 2.72 14.69 16.68
CA SER A 88 2.84 15.40 17.97
C SER A 88 3.28 14.49 19.12
N ALA A 89 2.92 13.21 19.06
CA ALA A 89 3.40 12.20 20.01
C ALA A 89 4.84 11.71 19.71
N GLY A 90 5.48 12.21 18.66
CA GLY A 90 6.83 11.81 18.25
C GLY A 90 6.93 10.37 17.72
N LEU A 91 5.81 9.77 17.32
CA LEU A 91 5.78 8.41 16.79
C LEU A 91 6.23 8.35 15.31
N ILE A 92 6.01 9.42 14.58
CA ILE A 92 6.45 9.63 13.19
C ILE A 92 6.94 11.07 12.99
N GLU A 93 7.82 11.27 12.03
CA GLU A 93 8.28 12.62 11.63
C GLU A 93 7.23 13.34 10.78
N ASP A 94 6.60 12.59 9.88
CA ASP A 94 5.55 13.04 8.97
C ASP A 94 4.75 11.85 8.40
N ALA A 95 3.69 12.12 7.64
CA ALA A 95 2.82 11.10 7.03
C ALA A 95 3.56 10.12 6.09
N SER A 96 4.75 10.47 5.57
CA SER A 96 5.54 9.57 4.72
C SER A 96 6.05 8.33 5.45
N LYS A 97 6.06 8.37 6.80
CA LYS A 97 6.49 7.27 7.68
C LYS A 97 5.38 6.25 7.98
N ILE A 98 4.22 6.41 7.38
CA ILE A 98 3.13 5.43 7.41
C ILE A 98 3.33 4.50 6.22
N TRP A 99 3.47 3.20 6.51
CA TRP A 99 3.81 2.21 5.49
C TRP A 99 2.70 1.18 5.25
N TRP A 100 1.45 1.60 5.42
CA TRP A 100 0.31 0.75 5.10
C TRP A 100 0.35 0.24 3.65
N ASP A 101 -0.27 -0.91 3.41
CA ASP A 101 -0.37 -1.56 2.10
C ASP A 101 -1.15 -0.73 1.07
N LEU A 102 -1.98 0.16 1.57
CA LEU A 102 -2.71 1.19 0.84
C LEU A 102 -2.69 2.48 1.66
N ARG A 103 -2.32 3.61 1.08
CA ARG A 103 -2.29 4.89 1.80
C ARG A 103 -2.64 6.08 0.92
N SER A 104 -3.17 7.14 1.52
CA SER A 104 -3.15 8.47 0.92
C SER A 104 -1.70 8.96 0.88
N SER A 105 -1.22 9.38 -0.30
CA SER A 105 0.16 9.84 -0.44
C SER A 105 0.38 11.14 0.31
N ALA A 106 1.52 11.26 1.01
CA ALA A 106 1.90 12.47 1.74
C ALA A 106 2.31 13.64 0.81
N ARG A 107 2.57 13.37 -0.47
CA ARG A 107 3.11 14.38 -1.41
C ARG A 107 2.18 14.72 -2.55
N PHE A 108 1.34 13.78 -2.96
CA PHE A 108 0.52 13.89 -4.15
C PHE A 108 -0.93 13.57 -3.81
N PRO A 109 -1.91 14.15 -4.52
CA PRO A 109 -3.32 13.83 -4.35
C PRO A 109 -3.62 12.46 -4.98
N THR A 110 -3.00 11.40 -4.43
CA THR A 110 -3.11 10.04 -4.96
C THR A 110 -3.42 9.03 -3.86
N LEU A 111 -4.16 7.99 -4.22
CA LEU A 111 -4.25 6.76 -3.43
C LEU A 111 -3.18 5.79 -3.94
N GLU A 112 -2.24 5.45 -3.06
CA GLU A 112 -1.04 4.64 -3.35
C GLU A 112 -1.24 3.22 -2.88
N MET A 113 -1.33 2.26 -3.82
CA MET A 113 -1.28 0.83 -3.53
C MET A 113 0.18 0.37 -3.43
N ARG A 114 0.52 -0.36 -2.36
CA ARG A 114 1.90 -0.74 -2.00
C ARG A 114 2.09 -2.24 -1.78
N ILE A 115 1.00 -3.00 -1.71
CA ILE A 115 1.01 -4.42 -1.32
C ILE A 115 1.73 -5.32 -2.34
N THR A 116 1.76 -4.93 -3.62
CA THR A 116 2.22 -5.77 -4.73
C THR A 116 3.74 -5.98 -4.77
N ASP A 117 4.16 -7.20 -5.10
CA ASP A 117 5.53 -7.47 -5.51
C ASP A 117 5.86 -6.79 -6.84
N VAL A 118 7.14 -6.68 -7.18
CA VAL A 118 7.58 -6.23 -8.50
C VAL A 118 7.30 -7.35 -9.51
N CYS A 119 6.46 -7.07 -10.52
CA CYS A 119 6.21 -8.02 -11.59
C CYS A 119 7.46 -8.19 -12.49
N PRO A 120 7.88 -9.42 -12.80
CA PRO A 120 9.01 -9.67 -13.70
C PRO A 120 8.77 -9.18 -15.13
N LEU A 121 7.52 -9.16 -15.59
CA LEU A 121 7.11 -8.66 -16.90
C LEU A 121 6.44 -7.30 -16.76
N ILE A 122 6.79 -6.36 -17.63
CA ILE A 122 6.22 -5.00 -17.60
C ILE A 122 4.74 -5.01 -17.94
N GLU A 123 4.31 -5.91 -18.81
CA GLU A 123 2.91 -6.09 -19.21
C GLU A 123 2.03 -6.45 -18.01
N ASP A 124 2.52 -7.32 -17.12
CA ASP A 124 1.81 -7.70 -15.89
C ASP A 124 1.71 -6.52 -14.93
N ALA A 125 2.79 -5.73 -14.80
CA ALA A 125 2.78 -4.52 -13.99
C ALA A 125 1.75 -3.50 -14.49
N ILE A 126 1.67 -3.28 -15.81
CA ILE A 126 0.70 -2.38 -16.44
C ILE A 126 -0.72 -2.91 -16.25
N ALA A 127 -0.93 -4.22 -16.43
CA ALA A 127 -2.24 -4.86 -16.25
C ALA A 127 -2.76 -4.70 -14.81
N ILE A 128 -1.89 -4.91 -13.80
CA ILE A 128 -2.24 -4.73 -12.39
C ILE A 128 -2.54 -3.26 -12.08
N ALA A 129 -1.76 -2.33 -12.63
CA ALA A 129 -2.02 -0.90 -12.46
C ALA A 129 -3.38 -0.50 -13.06
N ALA A 130 -3.71 -0.98 -14.27
CA ALA A 130 -5.00 -0.76 -14.90
C ALA A 130 -6.15 -1.39 -14.11
N LEU A 131 -5.96 -2.63 -13.61
CA LEU A 131 -6.95 -3.30 -12.77
C LEU A 131 -7.22 -2.51 -11.49
N TYR A 132 -6.18 -2.02 -10.81
CA TYR A 132 -6.33 -1.19 -9.62
C TYR A 132 -7.11 0.09 -9.92
N GLN A 133 -6.80 0.77 -11.02
CA GLN A 133 -7.55 1.95 -11.47
C GLN A 133 -9.03 1.61 -11.72
N CYS A 134 -9.32 0.48 -12.38
CA CYS A 134 -10.69 0.01 -12.60
C CYS A 134 -11.44 -0.31 -11.32
N ILE A 135 -10.77 -0.90 -10.32
CA ILE A 135 -11.34 -1.17 -8.98
C ILE A 135 -11.74 0.15 -8.32
N LEU A 136 -10.83 1.14 -8.27
CA LEU A 136 -11.16 2.44 -7.70
C LEU A 136 -12.31 3.13 -8.45
N ARG A 137 -12.35 3.01 -9.78
CA ARG A 137 -13.48 3.53 -10.59
C ARG A 137 -14.79 2.81 -10.30
N LEU A 138 -14.76 1.51 -10.03
CA LEU A 138 -15.93 0.72 -9.63
C LEU A 138 -16.47 1.17 -8.26
N LEU A 139 -15.58 1.43 -7.30
CA LEU A 139 -15.93 1.86 -5.95
C LEU A 139 -16.38 3.33 -5.90
N TYR A 140 -15.99 4.13 -6.89
CA TYR A 140 -16.43 5.52 -7.07
C TYR A 140 -17.86 5.56 -7.64
N ARG A 141 -18.87 5.20 -6.85
CA ARG A 141 -20.29 5.27 -7.26
C ARG A 141 -21.11 5.99 -6.21
#